data_a41c1e8039b13e889e28f581cba6ac44
#
_entry.id   a41c1e8039b13e889e28f581cba6ac44
#
_cell.length_a   1.000
_cell.length_b   1.000
_cell.length_c   1.000
_cell.angle_alpha   90.00
_cell.angle_beta   90.00
_cell.angle_gamma   90.00
#
_symmetry.space_group_name_H-M   'P 1'
#
loop_
_entity.id
_entity.type
_entity.pdbx_description
1 polymer ?
#
loop_
_entity_poly.entity_id
_entity_poly.type
_entity_poly.pdbx_seq_one_letter_code
_entity_poly.pdbx_strand_id
1 'polypeptide(L)'
;MVITNRKIPHLSNKANSNKLIFYNTLSTIILYAITFFSAPIFSRLLGVDNYGIVQVYNTWVSFFVVILGLYTRGTLAIAKVNFEEDELKKYQSSVLFLSLIGFLVILIVMLVFSPAVVDFFGLGLGYLVIMLLQSFGTYCVYFINTKFTYEMQAQKNLVISVTLALINFGLSFLLIKILDGEHLYTGRILGMAIPYVTAGIIIIIYIFKQGKTFYNKKYWKFCLPLCLPLIFHGISGIICSSSDRVMIQKMIDVTAVGIYALAYNFANIMDSIWGALHNSWDPFFFEYVKNNQCDELKHRSKNYIRLYSCLSIGFILLTPEVYRIFASEQYWEGASIIPIVVLSSYAIFVYAFAANYEFCYKRTDMVAIGSVIAGITNIVLNFILITLLGYLGAAIATVLSNIVLVIVHTCFAKKLVKDKWVYNVRMFAPAVIGLIIAMVLYYGFYDIWFIRWGCAIIVGVYMIWNIYKEKTIF
;
A
#
# COMPACT_ATOMS: atom_id res chain seq x y z
N MET A 1 -8.94 8.25 29.98
CA MET A 1 -8.19 9.22 29.15
C MET A 1 -9.09 10.44 28.94
N VAL A 2 -8.83 11.54 29.62
CA VAL A 2 -9.68 12.74 29.60
C VAL A 2 -9.44 13.46 28.29
N ILE A 3 -10.38 13.36 27.36
CA ILE A 3 -10.39 14.20 26.17
C ILE A 3 -10.84 15.57 26.63
N THR A 4 -9.90 16.50 26.82
CA THR A 4 -10.23 17.91 27.02
C THR A 4 -11.02 18.37 25.79
N ASN A 5 -12.22 18.91 26.03
CA ASN A 5 -13.13 19.49 25.03
C ASN A 5 -12.50 20.72 24.34
N ARG A 6 -11.41 20.54 23.58
CA ARG A 6 -10.91 21.57 22.69
C ARG A 6 -11.66 21.48 21.37
N LYS A 7 -12.33 22.55 21.00
CA LYS A 7 -12.92 22.75 19.67
C LYS A 7 -11.83 22.50 18.65
N ILE A 8 -12.01 21.46 17.81
CA ILE A 8 -11.21 21.28 16.59
C ILE A 8 -11.26 22.63 15.87
N PRO A 9 -10.11 23.23 15.48
CA PRO A 9 -10.13 24.47 14.74
C PRO A 9 -11.05 24.27 13.55
N HIS A 10 -12.14 25.02 13.50
CA HIS A 10 -13.05 25.00 12.37
C HIS A 10 -12.22 25.18 11.11
N LEU A 11 -12.43 24.34 10.11
CA LEU A 11 -12.03 24.53 8.71
C LEU A 11 -12.71 25.82 8.18
N SER A 12 -12.26 26.96 8.71
CA SER A 12 -12.94 28.25 8.53
C SER A 12 -12.67 28.87 7.16
N ASN A 13 -11.98 28.15 6.24
CA ASN A 13 -11.75 28.66 4.90
C ASN A 13 -11.89 27.55 3.87
N LYS A 14 -13.08 27.47 3.25
CA LYS A 14 -13.42 26.51 2.18
C LYS A 14 -12.38 26.50 1.04
N ALA A 15 -11.75 27.64 0.77
CA ALA A 15 -10.68 27.80 -0.21
C ALA A 15 -9.39 27.03 0.19
N ASN A 16 -9.01 27.02 1.46
CA ASN A 16 -7.82 26.29 1.93
C ASN A 16 -8.06 24.78 1.93
N SER A 17 -9.27 24.34 2.25
CA SER A 17 -9.65 22.91 2.17
C SER A 17 -9.57 22.39 0.73
N ASN A 18 -10.10 23.14 -0.25
CA ASN A 18 -10.05 22.76 -1.66
C ASN A 18 -8.60 22.70 -2.19
N LYS A 19 -7.74 23.63 -1.79
CA LYS A 19 -6.31 23.58 -2.14
C LYS A 19 -5.62 22.35 -1.55
N LEU A 20 -5.90 22.02 -0.30
CA LEU A 20 -5.34 20.82 0.37
C LEU A 20 -5.73 19.54 -0.38
N ILE A 21 -7.02 19.39 -0.70
CA ILE A 21 -7.53 18.24 -1.46
C ILE A 21 -6.87 18.17 -2.84
N PHE A 22 -6.80 19.30 -3.55
CA PHE A 22 -6.18 19.38 -4.88
C PHE A 22 -4.71 18.91 -4.85
N TYR A 23 -3.88 19.47 -3.95
CA TYR A 23 -2.46 19.10 -3.89
C TYR A 23 -2.23 17.65 -3.46
N ASN A 24 -3.02 17.13 -2.52
CA ASN A 24 -2.92 15.73 -2.12
C ASN A 24 -3.32 14.78 -3.26
N THR A 25 -4.41 15.08 -3.98
CA THR A 25 -4.86 14.29 -5.13
C THR A 25 -3.84 14.35 -6.26
N LEU A 26 -3.34 15.53 -6.58
CA LEU A 26 -2.31 15.73 -7.61
C LEU A 26 -1.02 14.97 -7.26
N SER A 27 -0.56 15.04 -6.01
CA SER A 27 0.59 14.28 -5.53
C SER A 27 0.41 12.78 -5.73
N THR A 28 -0.75 12.28 -5.36
CA THR A 28 -1.09 10.86 -5.47
C THR A 28 -1.08 10.40 -6.93
N ILE A 29 -1.72 11.15 -7.83
CA ILE A 29 -1.76 10.83 -9.27
C ILE A 29 -0.35 10.83 -9.87
N ILE A 30 0.45 11.87 -9.59
CA ILE A 30 1.82 11.96 -10.13
C ILE A 30 2.69 10.79 -9.62
N LEU A 31 2.63 10.47 -8.34
CA LEU A 31 3.40 9.38 -7.76
C LEU A 31 2.98 8.01 -8.33
N TYR A 32 1.69 7.78 -8.50
CA TYR A 32 1.22 6.55 -9.16
C TYR A 32 1.66 6.47 -10.63
N ALA A 33 1.61 7.58 -11.37
CA ALA A 33 2.09 7.61 -12.74
C ALA A 33 3.60 7.31 -12.81
N ILE A 34 4.42 7.96 -11.98
CA ILE A 34 5.87 7.69 -11.93
C ILE A 34 6.13 6.22 -11.59
N THR A 35 5.46 5.67 -10.58
CA THR A 35 5.63 4.27 -10.15
C THR A 35 5.21 3.30 -11.24
N PHE A 36 4.06 3.53 -11.87
CA PHE A 36 3.53 2.70 -12.93
C PHE A 36 4.45 2.66 -14.16
N PHE A 37 4.87 3.82 -14.66
CA PHE A 37 5.78 3.88 -15.81
C PHE A 37 7.22 3.47 -15.48
N SER A 38 7.64 3.54 -14.22
CA SER A 38 8.95 3.05 -13.80
C SER A 38 9.07 1.53 -13.91
N ALA A 39 8.01 0.78 -13.63
CA ALA A 39 8.05 -0.68 -13.62
C ALA A 39 8.48 -1.28 -14.98
N PRO A 40 7.86 -0.95 -16.14
CA PRO A 40 8.28 -1.48 -17.44
C PRO A 40 9.67 -1.00 -17.86
N ILE A 41 10.06 0.22 -17.48
CA ILE A 41 11.37 0.75 -17.83
C ILE A 41 12.47 -0.02 -17.09
N PHE A 42 12.33 -0.15 -15.77
CA PHE A 42 13.35 -0.84 -14.98
C PHE A 42 13.33 -2.36 -15.16
N SER A 43 12.18 -2.99 -15.44
CA SER A 43 12.15 -4.41 -15.77
C SER A 43 12.94 -4.72 -17.06
N ARG A 44 12.84 -3.87 -18.09
CA ARG A 44 13.58 -4.02 -19.34
C ARG A 44 15.07 -3.74 -19.18
N LEU A 45 15.43 -2.74 -18.35
CA LEU A 45 16.84 -2.38 -18.11
C LEU A 45 17.58 -3.42 -17.26
N LEU A 46 16.92 -4.00 -16.28
CA LEU A 46 17.52 -4.92 -15.32
C LEU A 46 17.51 -6.38 -15.78
N GLY A 47 16.55 -6.76 -16.61
CA GLY A 47 16.24 -8.17 -16.85
C GLY A 47 15.54 -8.81 -15.64
N VAL A 48 15.11 -10.07 -15.78
CA VAL A 48 14.22 -10.73 -14.82
C VAL A 48 14.89 -10.92 -13.46
N ASP A 49 16.12 -11.42 -13.44
CA ASP A 49 16.83 -11.78 -12.21
C ASP A 49 17.17 -10.54 -11.36
N ASN A 50 17.82 -9.55 -11.98
CA ASN A 50 18.14 -8.30 -11.28
C ASN A 50 16.88 -7.57 -10.81
N TYR A 51 15.79 -7.61 -11.59
CA TYR A 51 14.51 -7.04 -11.18
C TYR A 51 13.93 -7.79 -9.98
N GLY A 52 14.01 -9.13 -9.97
CA GLY A 52 13.59 -9.97 -8.85
C GLY A 52 14.36 -9.63 -7.56
N ILE A 53 15.71 -9.51 -7.62
CA ILE A 53 16.54 -9.09 -6.49
C ILE A 53 16.08 -7.75 -5.92
N VAL A 54 15.83 -6.76 -6.79
CA VAL A 54 15.35 -5.44 -6.39
C VAL A 54 13.97 -5.52 -5.72
N GLN A 55 13.08 -6.39 -6.18
CA GLN A 55 11.74 -6.53 -5.57
C GLN A 55 11.80 -7.16 -4.18
N VAL A 56 12.65 -8.16 -3.96
CA VAL A 56 12.91 -8.72 -2.63
C VAL A 56 13.54 -7.67 -1.71
N TYR A 57 14.55 -6.95 -2.20
CA TYR A 57 15.16 -5.85 -1.46
C TYR A 57 14.12 -4.81 -1.02
N ASN A 58 13.22 -4.39 -1.92
CA ASN A 58 12.15 -3.44 -1.61
C ASN A 58 11.16 -3.98 -0.57
N THR A 59 10.88 -5.29 -0.59
CA THR A 59 10.05 -5.94 0.44
C THR A 59 10.68 -5.79 1.82
N TRP A 60 11.97 -6.07 1.93
CA TRP A 60 12.70 -5.91 3.18
C TRP A 60 12.83 -4.44 3.61
N VAL A 61 13.06 -3.52 2.68
CA VAL A 61 13.02 -2.07 2.99
C VAL A 61 11.67 -1.70 3.62
N SER A 62 10.56 -2.14 3.03
CA SER A 62 9.22 -1.86 3.55
C SER A 62 9.02 -2.41 4.96
N PHE A 63 9.50 -3.62 5.22
CA PHE A 63 9.46 -4.24 6.53
C PHE A 63 10.26 -3.44 7.58
N PHE A 64 11.50 -3.08 7.23
CA PHE A 64 12.36 -2.32 8.14
C PHE A 64 11.88 -0.88 8.36
N VAL A 65 11.21 -0.24 7.42
CA VAL A 65 10.59 1.08 7.61
C VAL A 65 9.63 1.08 8.81
N VAL A 66 8.86 0.01 8.99
CA VAL A 66 7.92 -0.11 10.11
C VAL A 66 8.65 -0.33 11.43
N ILE A 67 9.61 -1.25 11.45
CA ILE A 67 10.33 -1.64 12.67
C ILE A 67 11.27 -0.53 13.14
N LEU A 68 12.13 -0.01 12.25
CA LEU A 68 13.10 1.05 12.57
C LEU A 68 12.43 2.33 13.03
N GLY A 69 11.31 2.68 12.41
CA GLY A 69 10.54 3.85 12.80
C GLY A 69 9.72 3.68 14.07
N LEU A 70 9.65 2.46 14.64
CA LEU A 70 8.75 2.12 15.76
C LEU A 70 7.31 2.60 15.53
N TYR A 71 6.93 2.80 14.27
CA TYR A 71 5.67 3.39 13.81
C TYR A 71 5.30 4.72 14.48
N THR A 72 6.29 5.48 15.01
CA THR A 72 6.05 6.71 15.78
C THR A 72 5.34 7.79 14.97
N ARG A 73 5.46 7.77 13.62
CA ARG A 73 4.71 8.66 12.74
C ARG A 73 3.18 8.58 12.94
N GLY A 74 2.66 7.40 13.28
CA GLY A 74 1.23 7.18 13.54
C GLY A 74 0.71 7.92 14.77
N THR A 75 1.58 8.33 15.68
CA THR A 75 1.19 9.08 16.88
C THR A 75 1.08 10.58 16.66
N LEU A 76 1.58 11.11 15.51
CA LEU A 76 1.61 12.56 15.24
C LEU A 76 0.21 13.19 15.18
N ALA A 77 -0.78 12.43 14.66
CA ALA A 77 -2.18 12.86 14.64
C ALA A 77 -2.72 13.10 16.06
N ILE A 78 -2.49 12.14 16.95
CA ILE A 78 -2.93 12.20 18.34
C ILE A 78 -2.17 13.29 19.10
N ALA A 79 -0.87 13.41 18.84
CA ALA A 79 -0.02 14.44 19.43
C ALA A 79 -0.48 15.86 19.04
N LYS A 80 -0.88 16.09 17.79
CA LYS A 80 -1.39 17.39 17.30
C LYS A 80 -2.63 17.85 18.07
N VAL A 81 -3.45 16.94 18.57
CA VAL A 81 -4.65 17.26 19.37
C VAL A 81 -4.29 17.52 20.83
N ASN A 82 -3.23 16.86 21.35
CA ASN A 82 -2.90 16.87 22.79
C ASN A 82 -1.83 17.89 23.18
N PHE A 83 -0.98 18.33 22.24
CA PHE A 83 0.12 19.25 22.52
C PHE A 83 -0.09 20.59 21.82
N GLU A 84 0.41 21.67 22.44
CA GLU A 84 0.48 22.99 21.82
C GLU A 84 1.59 23.03 20.75
N GLU A 85 1.60 24.05 19.91
CA GLU A 85 2.48 24.08 18.73
C GLU A 85 3.97 23.92 19.07
N ASP A 86 4.45 24.63 20.11
CA ASP A 86 5.86 24.54 20.52
C ASP A 86 6.16 23.23 21.25
N GLU A 87 5.22 22.71 22.02
CA GLU A 87 5.34 21.39 22.65
C GLU A 87 5.30 20.27 21.61
N LEU A 88 4.49 20.43 20.57
CA LEU A 88 4.43 19.49 19.44
C LEU A 88 5.77 19.40 18.70
N LYS A 89 6.47 20.51 18.47
CA LYS A 89 7.82 20.52 17.87
C LYS A 89 8.82 19.73 18.72
N LYS A 90 8.77 19.95 20.06
CA LYS A 90 9.59 19.18 21.02
C LYS A 90 9.26 17.70 21.01
N TYR A 91 7.96 17.36 20.98
CA TYR A 91 7.49 15.98 20.86
C TYR A 91 8.02 15.32 19.58
N GLN A 92 7.85 15.96 18.42
CA GLN A 92 8.33 15.45 17.12
C GLN A 92 9.84 15.17 17.15
N SER A 93 10.64 16.07 17.70
CA SER A 93 12.08 15.91 17.85
C SER A 93 12.42 14.71 18.75
N SER A 94 11.78 14.59 19.89
CA SER A 94 12.04 13.53 20.86
C SER A 94 11.63 12.13 20.37
N VAL A 95 10.50 12.01 19.64
CA VAL A 95 10.07 10.70 19.10
C VAL A 95 10.87 10.30 17.86
N LEU A 96 11.35 11.26 17.07
CA LEU A 96 12.29 10.96 15.97
C LEU A 96 13.64 10.47 16.53
N PHE A 97 14.10 11.03 17.66
CA PHE A 97 15.30 10.55 18.35
C PHE A 97 15.11 9.13 18.89
N LEU A 98 13.93 8.80 19.43
CA LEU A 98 13.59 7.43 19.84
C LEU A 98 13.69 6.45 18.67
N SER A 99 13.19 6.83 17.49
CA SER A 99 13.29 6.01 16.27
C SER A 99 14.75 5.87 15.80
N LEU A 100 15.58 6.92 15.94
CA LEU A 100 17.01 6.87 15.64
C LEU A 100 17.75 5.87 16.56
N ILE A 101 17.39 5.83 17.85
CA ILE A 101 17.94 4.81 18.76
C ILE A 101 17.52 3.42 18.31
N GLY A 102 16.25 3.19 17.95
CA GLY A 102 15.77 1.92 17.41
C GLY A 102 16.56 1.48 16.16
N PHE A 103 16.80 2.42 15.25
CA PHE A 103 17.65 2.19 14.08
C PHE A 103 19.08 1.76 14.46
N LEU A 104 19.74 2.50 15.36
CA LEU A 104 21.11 2.20 15.78
C LEU A 104 21.21 0.83 16.46
N VAL A 105 20.24 0.48 17.32
CA VAL A 105 20.21 -0.84 17.97
C VAL A 105 20.11 -1.96 16.92
N ILE A 106 19.21 -1.85 15.95
CA ILE A 106 19.05 -2.88 14.90
C ILE A 106 20.28 -2.93 14.00
N LEU A 107 20.88 -1.79 13.66
CA LEU A 107 22.12 -1.75 12.90
C LEU A 107 23.28 -2.47 13.64
N ILE A 108 23.44 -2.22 14.93
CA ILE A 108 24.46 -2.89 15.75
C ILE A 108 24.18 -4.40 15.80
N VAL A 109 22.94 -4.83 16.05
CA VAL A 109 22.56 -6.24 16.05
C VAL A 109 22.88 -6.90 14.71
N MET A 110 22.53 -6.25 13.59
CA MET A 110 22.83 -6.76 12.26
C MET A 110 24.35 -6.89 12.00
N LEU A 111 25.15 -5.94 12.46
CA LEU A 111 26.61 -5.99 12.31
C LEU A 111 27.25 -7.07 13.19
N VAL A 112 26.78 -7.25 14.42
CA VAL A 112 27.26 -8.29 15.36
C VAL A 112 26.95 -9.68 14.83
N PHE A 113 25.76 -9.91 14.29
CA PHE A 113 25.31 -11.19 13.75
C PHE A 113 25.48 -11.29 12.23
N SER A 114 26.41 -10.52 11.64
CA SER A 114 26.55 -10.36 10.20
C SER A 114 26.62 -11.66 9.41
N PRO A 115 27.32 -12.76 9.82
CA PRO A 115 27.35 -13.99 9.03
C PRO A 115 25.97 -14.62 8.88
N ALA A 116 25.21 -14.75 10.00
CA ALA A 116 23.88 -15.33 9.99
C ALA A 116 22.87 -14.46 9.22
N VAL A 117 23.02 -13.13 9.32
CA VAL A 117 22.17 -12.18 8.64
C VAL A 117 22.41 -12.21 7.12
N VAL A 118 23.67 -12.26 6.67
CA VAL A 118 24.03 -12.39 5.26
C VAL A 118 23.46 -13.66 4.65
N ASP A 119 23.58 -14.79 5.35
CA ASP A 119 23.04 -16.09 4.92
C ASP A 119 21.50 -16.05 4.84
N PHE A 120 20.85 -15.49 5.86
CA PHE A 120 19.38 -15.39 5.90
C PHE A 120 18.81 -14.55 4.75
N PHE A 121 19.38 -13.35 4.48
CA PHE A 121 18.89 -12.44 3.45
C PHE A 121 19.37 -12.79 2.04
N GLY A 122 20.47 -13.54 1.91
CA GLY A 122 21.12 -13.84 0.65
C GLY A 122 21.72 -12.61 -0.05
N LEU A 123 22.06 -11.56 0.72
CA LEU A 123 22.63 -10.30 0.23
C LEU A 123 23.92 -9.99 1.00
N GLY A 124 24.94 -9.48 0.30
CA GLY A 124 26.18 -9.05 0.94
C GLY A 124 25.98 -7.98 2.01
N LEU A 125 26.82 -7.96 3.03
CA LEU A 125 26.72 -7.05 4.19
C LEU A 125 26.57 -5.57 3.77
N GLY A 126 27.26 -5.13 2.72
CA GLY A 126 27.15 -3.76 2.20
C GLY A 126 25.73 -3.40 1.76
N TYR A 127 25.05 -4.31 1.06
CA TYR A 127 23.65 -4.11 0.65
C TYR A 127 22.67 -4.11 1.84
N LEU A 128 22.96 -4.91 2.88
CA LEU A 128 22.13 -4.94 4.09
C LEU A 128 22.26 -3.64 4.88
N VAL A 129 23.45 -3.07 4.99
CA VAL A 129 23.65 -1.75 5.61
C VAL A 129 22.96 -0.66 4.80
N ILE A 130 23.11 -0.66 3.47
CA ILE A 130 22.41 0.28 2.58
C ILE A 130 20.89 0.13 2.74
N MET A 131 20.38 -1.09 2.85
CA MET A 131 18.96 -1.38 3.07
C MET A 131 18.42 -0.76 4.37
N LEU A 132 19.16 -0.88 5.48
CA LEU A 132 18.76 -0.26 6.74
C LEU A 132 18.81 1.27 6.68
N LEU A 133 19.88 1.83 6.08
CA LEU A 133 20.00 3.27 5.89
C LEU A 133 18.86 3.82 5.02
N GLN A 134 18.55 3.16 3.90
CA GLN A 134 17.43 3.52 3.03
C GLN A 134 16.10 3.41 3.78
N SER A 135 15.89 2.34 4.55
CA SER A 135 14.65 2.13 5.30
C SER A 135 14.44 3.23 6.33
N PHE A 136 15.49 3.63 7.04
CA PHE A 136 15.40 4.74 8.00
C PHE A 136 15.20 6.09 7.30
N GLY A 137 15.88 6.34 6.18
CA GLY A 137 15.65 7.53 5.35
C GLY A 137 14.21 7.60 4.83
N THR A 138 13.66 6.47 4.34
CA THR A 138 12.27 6.35 3.91
C THR A 138 11.30 6.61 5.06
N TYR A 139 11.60 6.08 6.26
CA TYR A 139 10.83 6.38 7.46
C TYR A 139 10.82 7.88 7.78
N CYS A 140 11.96 8.57 7.69
CA CYS A 140 12.05 10.02 7.91
C CYS A 140 11.20 10.80 6.90
N VAL A 141 11.18 10.37 5.63
CA VAL A 141 10.30 10.96 4.61
C VAL A 141 8.83 10.74 4.95
N TYR A 142 8.43 9.55 5.37
CA TYR A 142 7.05 9.30 5.82
C TYR A 142 6.70 10.10 7.07
N PHE A 143 7.64 10.30 7.98
CA PHE A 143 7.45 11.11 9.18
C PHE A 143 7.17 12.58 8.84
N ILE A 144 7.99 13.19 7.96
CA ILE A 144 7.81 14.59 7.57
C ILE A 144 6.54 14.79 6.74
N ASN A 145 6.20 13.84 5.85
CA ASN A 145 4.96 13.88 5.07
C ASN A 145 3.73 13.81 5.98
N THR A 146 3.76 12.95 7.00
CA THR A 146 2.71 12.87 8.02
C THR A 146 2.60 14.19 8.81
N LYS A 147 3.72 14.77 9.23
CA LYS A 147 3.77 16.08 9.88
C LYS A 147 3.09 17.15 9.02
N PHE A 148 3.48 17.28 7.75
CA PHE A 148 2.93 18.29 6.85
C PHE A 148 1.45 18.06 6.53
N THR A 149 1.00 16.81 6.49
CA THR A 149 -0.43 16.50 6.34
C THR A 149 -1.24 17.05 7.51
N TYR A 150 -0.81 16.83 8.76
CA TYR A 150 -1.52 17.34 9.94
C TYR A 150 -1.32 18.83 10.19
N GLU A 151 -0.29 19.43 9.61
CA GLU A 151 -0.08 20.88 9.60
C GLU A 151 -0.75 21.58 8.42
N MET A 152 -1.55 20.86 7.62
CA MET A 152 -2.25 21.37 6.41
C MET A 152 -1.31 21.96 5.35
N GLN A 153 -0.08 21.45 5.23
CA GLN A 153 0.96 21.92 4.31
C GLN A 153 1.12 20.96 3.10
N ALA A 154 0.04 20.63 2.41
CA ALA A 154 0.02 19.65 1.31
C ALA A 154 0.97 19.99 0.15
N GLN A 155 1.23 21.28 -0.11
CA GLN A 155 2.21 21.69 -1.12
C GLN A 155 3.61 21.18 -0.82
N LYS A 156 4.06 21.25 0.44
CA LYS A 156 5.37 20.74 0.85
C LYS A 156 5.46 19.23 0.70
N ASN A 157 4.37 18.53 1.04
CA ASN A 157 4.26 17.09 0.85
C ASN A 157 4.39 16.72 -0.64
N LEU A 158 3.64 17.39 -1.53
CA LEU A 158 3.74 17.21 -2.97
C LEU A 158 5.18 17.41 -3.47
N VAL A 159 5.80 18.56 -3.13
CA VAL A 159 7.15 18.89 -3.62
C VAL A 159 8.17 17.85 -3.17
N ILE A 160 8.22 17.47 -1.89
CA ILE A 160 9.17 16.49 -1.38
C ILE A 160 8.95 15.14 -2.06
N SER A 161 7.72 14.65 -2.11
CA SER A 161 7.41 13.31 -2.64
C SER A 161 7.72 13.20 -4.14
N VAL A 162 7.31 14.20 -4.93
CA VAL A 162 7.55 14.21 -6.38
C VAL A 162 9.04 14.40 -6.70
N THR A 163 9.72 15.33 -6.00
CA THR A 163 11.15 15.55 -6.21
C THR A 163 11.95 14.28 -5.90
N LEU A 164 11.67 13.60 -4.78
CA LEU A 164 12.33 12.35 -4.43
C LEU A 164 12.04 11.24 -5.44
N ALA A 165 10.81 11.13 -5.94
CA ALA A 165 10.46 10.15 -6.95
C ALA A 165 11.20 10.37 -8.27
N LEU A 166 11.30 11.64 -8.72
CA LEU A 166 12.03 12.00 -9.93
C LEU A 166 13.56 11.79 -9.79
N ILE A 167 14.14 12.19 -8.65
CA ILE A 167 15.57 11.94 -8.37
C ILE A 167 15.85 10.44 -8.32
N ASN A 168 15.01 9.66 -7.62
CA ASN A 168 15.11 8.20 -7.56
C ASN A 168 15.08 7.59 -8.97
N PHE A 169 14.12 8.00 -9.79
CA PHE A 169 13.99 7.51 -11.16
C PHE A 169 15.24 7.86 -11.99
N GLY A 170 15.62 9.14 -12.03
CA GLY A 170 16.75 9.63 -12.85
C GLY A 170 18.10 9.06 -12.40
N LEU A 171 18.34 9.04 -11.07
CA LEU A 171 19.60 8.50 -10.54
C LEU A 171 19.69 6.99 -10.73
N SER A 172 18.61 6.24 -10.55
CA SER A 172 18.57 4.81 -10.84
C SER A 172 18.86 4.53 -12.32
N PHE A 173 18.22 5.28 -13.23
CA PHE A 173 18.46 5.14 -14.67
C PHE A 173 19.90 5.42 -15.03
N LEU A 174 20.48 6.49 -14.49
CA LEU A 174 21.88 6.87 -14.71
C LEU A 174 22.85 5.80 -14.19
N LEU A 175 22.66 5.35 -12.93
CA LEU A 175 23.57 4.38 -12.31
C LEU A 175 23.50 2.99 -12.98
N ILE A 176 22.30 2.55 -13.43
CA ILE A 176 22.20 1.31 -14.20
C ILE A 176 22.97 1.40 -15.52
N LYS A 177 22.97 2.58 -16.17
CA LYS A 177 23.73 2.79 -17.41
C LYS A 177 25.24 2.89 -17.22
N ILE A 178 25.69 3.38 -16.06
CA ILE A 178 27.13 3.52 -15.73
C ILE A 178 27.70 2.19 -15.22
N LEU A 179 26.94 1.45 -14.41
CA LEU A 179 27.33 0.18 -13.81
C LEU A 179 26.99 -0.98 -14.75
N ASP A 180 27.50 -0.95 -15.97
CA ASP A 180 27.29 -2.00 -16.95
C ASP A 180 27.84 -3.35 -16.45
N GLY A 181 27.10 -4.47 -16.66
CA GLY A 181 27.54 -5.82 -16.28
C GLY A 181 26.51 -6.64 -15.50
N GLU A 182 26.99 -7.70 -14.83
CA GLU A 182 26.11 -8.70 -14.16
C GLU A 182 25.33 -8.17 -12.95
N HIS A 183 25.75 -7.06 -12.34
CA HIS A 183 25.18 -6.54 -11.09
C HIS A 183 24.35 -5.25 -11.30
N LEU A 184 23.54 -5.19 -12.35
CA LEU A 184 22.68 -4.02 -12.64
C LEU A 184 21.74 -3.64 -11.49
N TYR A 185 21.33 -4.61 -10.65
CA TYR A 185 20.54 -4.35 -9.44
C TYR A 185 21.24 -3.37 -8.48
N THR A 186 22.58 -3.33 -8.46
CA THR A 186 23.35 -2.37 -7.65
C THR A 186 23.03 -0.93 -8.03
N GLY A 187 22.98 -0.63 -9.34
CA GLY A 187 22.62 0.70 -9.84
C GLY A 187 21.22 1.11 -9.40
N ARG A 188 20.27 0.17 -9.43
CA ARG A 188 18.90 0.42 -8.97
C ARG A 188 18.84 0.63 -7.46
N ILE A 189 19.51 -0.22 -6.66
CA ILE A 189 19.53 -0.12 -5.20
C ILE A 189 20.16 1.21 -4.76
N LEU A 190 21.32 1.58 -5.30
CA LEU A 190 21.97 2.85 -4.98
C LEU A 190 21.12 4.06 -5.43
N GLY A 191 20.53 3.98 -6.62
CA GLY A 191 19.65 5.02 -7.14
C GLY A 191 18.41 5.26 -6.28
N MET A 192 17.93 4.24 -5.57
CA MET A 192 16.88 4.37 -4.57
C MET A 192 17.43 4.85 -3.22
N ALA A 193 18.52 4.26 -2.75
CA ALA A 193 19.05 4.51 -1.41
C ALA A 193 19.56 5.93 -1.23
N ILE A 194 20.38 6.43 -2.17
CA ILE A 194 21.03 7.74 -2.03
C ILE A 194 20.02 8.88 -1.82
N PRO A 195 18.94 9.03 -2.62
CA PRO A 195 17.97 10.11 -2.41
C PRO A 195 17.25 10.01 -1.06
N TYR A 196 16.87 8.79 -0.65
CA TYR A 196 16.15 8.61 0.61
C TYR A 196 17.04 8.79 1.84
N VAL A 197 18.30 8.35 1.78
CA VAL A 197 19.29 8.56 2.87
C VAL A 197 19.61 10.05 3.01
N THR A 198 19.89 10.75 1.91
CA THR A 198 20.18 12.19 1.94
C THR A 198 18.99 13.00 2.43
N ALA A 199 17.78 12.69 1.95
CA ALA A 199 16.55 13.30 2.45
C ALA A 199 16.34 13.02 3.95
N GLY A 200 16.59 11.78 4.39
CA GLY A 200 16.51 11.40 5.80
C GLY A 200 17.41 12.24 6.69
N ILE A 201 18.67 12.43 6.30
CA ILE A 201 19.63 13.27 7.04
C ILE A 201 19.14 14.73 7.11
N ILE A 202 18.68 15.29 5.99
CA ILE A 202 18.15 16.67 5.95
C ILE A 202 16.94 16.81 6.88
N ILE A 203 16.03 15.84 6.86
CA ILE A 203 14.82 15.84 7.69
C ILE A 203 15.16 15.73 9.17
N ILE A 204 16.10 14.87 9.55
CA ILE A 204 16.58 14.74 10.94
C ILE A 204 17.11 16.08 11.44
N ILE A 205 17.99 16.71 10.67
CA ILE A 205 18.57 18.02 11.02
C ILE A 205 17.46 19.07 11.14
N TYR A 206 16.49 19.08 10.22
CA TYR A 206 15.37 20.03 10.23
C TYR A 206 14.51 19.88 11.49
N ILE A 207 14.11 18.66 11.83
CA ILE A 207 13.25 18.38 13.00
C ILE A 207 14.00 18.67 14.29
N PHE A 208 15.28 18.31 14.40
CA PHE A 208 16.07 18.58 15.60
C PHE A 208 16.35 20.07 15.79
N LYS A 209 16.54 20.85 14.73
CA LYS A 209 16.65 22.30 14.80
C LYS A 209 15.38 22.96 15.31
N GLN A 210 14.21 22.43 14.95
CA GLN A 210 12.91 22.97 15.40
C GLN A 210 12.59 22.61 16.84
N GLY A 211 12.73 21.35 17.23
CA GLY A 211 12.27 20.86 18.53
C GLY A 211 13.31 20.93 19.64
N LYS A 212 14.62 20.88 19.29
CA LYS A 212 15.77 20.95 20.21
C LYS A 212 15.65 20.03 21.45
N THR A 213 14.90 18.93 21.33
CA THR A 213 14.63 18.01 22.43
C THR A 213 14.91 16.59 21.98
N PHE A 214 15.91 15.94 22.56
CA PHE A 214 16.27 14.56 22.22
C PHE A 214 15.48 13.58 23.11
N TYR A 215 15.69 13.62 24.40
CA TYR A 215 15.01 12.74 25.35
C TYR A 215 13.98 13.50 26.17
N ASN A 216 12.77 12.95 26.27
CA ASN A 216 11.75 13.42 27.21
C ASN A 216 10.86 12.26 27.65
N LYS A 217 10.94 11.90 28.94
CA LYS A 217 10.20 10.79 29.54
C LYS A 217 8.67 10.91 29.35
N LYS A 218 8.11 12.13 29.41
CA LYS A 218 6.67 12.39 29.18
C LYS A 218 6.26 12.00 27.77
N TYR A 219 7.06 12.39 26.77
CA TYR A 219 6.77 12.13 25.36
C TYR A 219 6.93 10.65 25.01
N TRP A 220 7.95 9.99 25.53
CA TRP A 220 8.15 8.56 25.28
C TRP A 220 7.08 7.71 25.96
N LYS A 221 6.69 8.05 27.22
CA LYS A 221 5.59 7.38 27.92
C LYS A 221 4.23 7.58 27.22
N PHE A 222 4.05 8.70 26.51
CA PHE A 222 2.86 8.93 25.67
C PHE A 222 2.93 8.13 24.36
N CYS A 223 4.09 8.10 23.69
CA CYS A 223 4.28 7.52 22.37
C CYS A 223 4.26 5.97 22.38
N LEU A 224 5.07 5.34 23.21
CA LEU A 224 5.34 3.91 23.17
C LEU A 224 4.09 3.01 23.27
N PRO A 225 3.13 3.28 24.20
CA PRO A 225 1.92 2.45 24.26
C PRO A 225 1.03 2.57 23.03
N LEU A 226 1.11 3.70 22.31
CA LEU A 226 0.36 3.92 21.08
C LEU A 226 1.04 3.25 19.88
N CYS A 227 2.37 3.19 19.87
CA CYS A 227 3.15 2.62 18.77
C CYS A 227 3.06 1.09 18.71
N LEU A 228 3.08 0.42 19.86
CA LEU A 228 3.18 -1.03 19.91
C LEU A 228 2.07 -1.76 19.11
N PRO A 229 0.78 -1.43 19.27
CA PRO A 229 -0.27 -2.03 18.45
C PRO A 229 -0.14 -1.69 16.96
N LEU A 230 0.33 -0.46 16.65
CA LEU A 230 0.49 0.02 15.27
C LEU A 230 1.65 -0.68 14.54
N ILE A 231 2.70 -1.08 15.25
CA ILE A 231 3.80 -1.88 14.68
C ILE A 231 3.26 -3.23 14.21
N PHE A 232 2.51 -3.94 15.03
CA PHE A 232 1.92 -5.24 14.66
C PHE A 232 0.96 -5.12 13.47
N HIS A 233 0.13 -4.08 13.45
CA HIS A 233 -0.75 -3.80 12.32
C HIS A 233 0.06 -3.52 11.03
N GLY A 234 1.10 -2.68 11.12
CA GLY A 234 1.96 -2.37 9.97
C GLY A 234 2.71 -3.57 9.43
N ILE A 235 3.27 -4.41 10.30
CA ILE A 235 3.94 -5.66 9.90
C ILE A 235 2.94 -6.62 9.24
N SER A 236 1.75 -6.81 9.82
CA SER A 236 0.71 -7.66 9.23
C SER A 236 0.31 -7.20 7.82
N GLY A 237 0.20 -5.87 7.61
CA GLY A 237 -0.07 -5.32 6.29
C GLY A 237 1.01 -5.65 5.26
N ILE A 238 2.31 -5.57 5.65
CA ILE A 238 3.42 -5.92 4.76
C ILE A 238 3.46 -7.42 4.48
N ILE A 239 3.18 -8.24 5.49
CA ILE A 239 3.07 -9.70 5.31
C ILE A 239 2.01 -10.01 4.25
N CYS A 240 0.81 -9.46 4.38
CA CYS A 240 -0.27 -9.71 3.42
C CYS A 240 0.02 -9.19 2.00
N SER A 241 0.85 -8.15 1.86
CA SER A 241 1.05 -7.49 0.56
C SER A 241 2.36 -7.83 -0.13
N SER A 242 3.34 -8.40 0.56
CA SER A 242 4.70 -8.49 0.03
C SER A 242 5.53 -9.68 0.51
N SER A 243 5.06 -10.48 1.49
CA SER A 243 5.82 -11.65 1.99
C SER A 243 5.96 -12.76 0.94
N ASP A 244 5.02 -12.82 0.02
CA ASP A 244 5.02 -13.73 -1.13
C ASP A 244 6.34 -13.67 -1.92
N ARG A 245 6.88 -12.48 -2.16
CA ARG A 245 8.14 -12.29 -2.91
C ARG A 245 9.34 -12.94 -2.20
N VAL A 246 9.40 -12.81 -0.88
CA VAL A 246 10.45 -13.44 -0.07
C VAL A 246 10.28 -14.97 -0.05
N MET A 247 9.03 -15.45 0.06
CA MET A 247 8.74 -16.87 0.04
C MET A 247 9.02 -17.49 -1.33
N ILE A 248 8.64 -16.85 -2.43
CA ILE A 248 8.96 -17.27 -3.80
C ILE A 248 10.48 -17.34 -3.98
N GLN A 249 11.25 -16.34 -3.53
CA GLN A 249 12.71 -16.36 -3.61
C GLN A 249 13.30 -17.57 -2.87
N LYS A 250 12.81 -17.87 -1.68
CA LYS A 250 13.35 -18.97 -0.84
C LYS A 250 12.90 -20.36 -1.28
N MET A 251 11.72 -20.49 -1.90
CA MET A 251 11.11 -21.78 -2.24
C MET A 251 11.25 -22.13 -3.72
N ILE A 252 11.49 -21.16 -4.57
CA ILE A 252 11.69 -21.33 -6.02
C ILE A 252 13.04 -20.71 -6.40
N ASP A 253 13.04 -19.47 -6.84
CA ASP A 253 14.23 -18.69 -7.22
C ASP A 253 13.89 -17.18 -7.38
N VAL A 254 14.92 -16.40 -7.74
CA VAL A 254 14.79 -14.95 -7.93
C VAL A 254 14.15 -14.59 -9.27
N THR A 255 14.28 -15.44 -10.28
CA THR A 255 13.66 -15.27 -11.62
C THR A 255 12.13 -15.30 -11.47
N ALA A 256 11.61 -16.30 -10.74
CA ALA A 256 10.20 -16.40 -10.42
C ALA A 256 9.67 -15.16 -9.67
N VAL A 257 10.48 -14.57 -8.77
CA VAL A 257 10.13 -13.29 -8.13
C VAL A 257 10.02 -12.16 -9.15
N GLY A 258 10.95 -12.07 -10.10
CA GLY A 258 10.93 -11.04 -11.15
C GLY A 258 9.65 -11.09 -11.97
N ILE A 259 9.30 -12.28 -12.47
CA ILE A 259 8.08 -12.53 -13.25
C ILE A 259 6.82 -12.20 -12.43
N TYR A 260 6.73 -12.77 -11.23
CA TYR A 260 5.61 -12.54 -10.32
C TYR A 260 5.43 -11.07 -9.98
N ALA A 261 6.51 -10.40 -9.55
CA ALA A 261 6.43 -9.04 -9.06
C ALA A 261 6.06 -8.03 -10.15
N LEU A 262 6.50 -8.20 -11.39
CA LEU A 262 6.11 -7.31 -12.49
C LEU A 262 4.62 -7.44 -12.80
N ALA A 263 4.11 -8.66 -12.89
CA ALA A 263 2.70 -8.92 -13.12
C ALA A 263 1.83 -8.41 -11.95
N TYR A 264 2.27 -8.63 -10.72
CA TYR A 264 1.62 -8.11 -9.52
C TYR A 264 1.59 -6.58 -9.50
N ASN A 265 2.71 -5.93 -9.80
CA ASN A 265 2.80 -4.46 -9.86
C ASN A 265 1.90 -3.88 -10.97
N PHE A 266 1.76 -4.58 -12.10
CA PHE A 266 0.81 -4.20 -13.14
C PHE A 266 -0.64 -4.31 -12.65
N ALA A 267 -1.01 -5.40 -11.99
CA ALA A 267 -2.35 -5.59 -11.45
C ALA A 267 -2.71 -4.58 -10.34
N ASN A 268 -1.71 -4.10 -9.58
CA ASN A 268 -1.88 -3.11 -8.51
C ASN A 268 -2.39 -1.75 -8.98
N ILE A 269 -2.52 -1.50 -10.28
CA ILE A 269 -3.24 -0.34 -10.79
C ILE A 269 -4.70 -0.35 -10.31
N MET A 270 -5.28 -1.53 -10.14
CA MET A 270 -6.64 -1.67 -9.61
C MET A 270 -6.73 -1.22 -8.14
N ASP A 271 -5.71 -1.51 -7.32
CA ASP A 271 -5.63 -1.01 -5.94
C ASP A 271 -5.50 0.51 -5.90
N SER A 272 -4.76 1.08 -6.86
CA SER A 272 -4.62 2.55 -6.98
C SER A 272 -5.94 3.22 -7.35
N ILE A 273 -6.68 2.64 -8.29
CA ILE A 273 -8.03 3.10 -8.68
C ILE A 273 -8.99 2.97 -7.50
N TRP A 274 -8.97 1.81 -6.81
CA TRP A 274 -9.78 1.61 -5.61
C TRP A 274 -9.46 2.64 -4.54
N GLY A 275 -8.19 2.90 -4.23
CA GLY A 275 -7.78 3.88 -3.24
C GLY A 275 -8.29 5.29 -3.53
N ALA A 276 -8.27 5.73 -4.80
CA ALA A 276 -8.83 7.01 -5.22
C ALA A 276 -10.36 7.08 -5.03
N LEU A 277 -11.07 6.02 -5.42
CA LEU A 277 -12.51 5.91 -5.25
C LEU A 277 -12.89 5.83 -3.76
N HIS A 278 -12.16 5.08 -2.96
CA HIS A 278 -12.38 4.89 -1.53
C HIS A 278 -12.24 6.20 -0.75
N ASN A 279 -11.19 6.97 -1.02
CA ASN A 279 -11.02 8.30 -0.42
C ASN A 279 -12.20 9.25 -0.71
N SER A 280 -12.86 9.08 -1.85
CA SER A 280 -14.05 9.85 -2.21
C SER A 280 -15.34 9.29 -1.59
N TRP A 281 -15.39 7.97 -1.38
CA TRP A 281 -16.53 7.25 -0.81
C TRP A 281 -16.66 7.42 0.70
N ASP A 282 -15.55 7.40 1.45
CA ASP A 282 -15.54 7.41 2.91
C ASP A 282 -16.35 8.55 3.55
N PRO A 283 -16.26 9.82 3.09
CA PRO A 283 -17.06 10.90 3.67
C PRO A 283 -18.57 10.64 3.58
N PHE A 284 -19.04 10.11 2.43
CA PHE A 284 -20.45 9.75 2.25
C PHE A 284 -20.87 8.61 3.17
N PHE A 285 -20.05 7.58 3.27
CA PHE A 285 -20.31 6.46 4.16
C PHE A 285 -20.49 6.93 5.62
N PHE A 286 -19.57 7.72 6.15
CA PHE A 286 -19.63 8.22 7.52
C PHE A 286 -20.82 9.14 7.75
N GLU A 287 -21.18 9.97 6.78
CA GLU A 287 -22.35 10.85 6.85
C GLU A 287 -23.64 10.04 6.91
N TYR A 288 -23.84 9.07 6.01
CA TYR A 288 -25.06 8.25 5.98
C TYR A 288 -25.21 7.38 7.24
N VAL A 289 -24.11 6.79 7.73
CA VAL A 289 -24.13 6.01 8.97
C VAL A 289 -24.49 6.91 10.16
N LYS A 290 -23.90 8.10 10.26
CA LYS A 290 -24.18 9.07 11.32
C LYS A 290 -25.64 9.53 11.32
N ASN A 291 -26.21 9.75 10.13
CA ASN A 291 -27.59 10.24 9.95
C ASN A 291 -28.63 9.08 9.91
N ASN A 292 -28.24 7.82 10.10
CA ASN A 292 -29.06 6.61 10.00
C ASN A 292 -29.78 6.48 8.63
N GLN A 293 -29.17 6.93 7.55
CA GLN A 293 -29.71 6.87 6.18
C GLN A 293 -29.35 5.54 5.50
N CYS A 294 -29.85 4.43 6.03
CA CYS A 294 -29.49 3.08 5.58
C CYS A 294 -29.91 2.79 4.12
N ASP A 295 -31.04 3.29 3.66
CA ASP A 295 -31.52 3.05 2.29
C ASP A 295 -30.66 3.79 1.26
N GLU A 296 -30.31 5.05 1.53
CA GLU A 296 -29.43 5.84 0.67
C GLU A 296 -28.02 5.23 0.62
N LEU A 297 -27.47 4.85 1.77
CA LEU A 297 -26.21 4.13 1.85
C LEU A 297 -26.23 2.85 1.00
N LYS A 298 -27.32 2.07 1.09
CA LYS A 298 -27.48 0.84 0.31
C LYS A 298 -27.56 1.12 -1.19
N HIS A 299 -28.28 2.16 -1.61
CA HIS A 299 -28.44 2.53 -3.02
C HIS A 299 -27.10 2.97 -3.62
N ARG A 300 -26.41 3.89 -2.97
CA ARG A 300 -25.10 4.39 -3.42
C ARG A 300 -24.02 3.33 -3.38
N SER A 301 -24.02 2.45 -2.38
CA SER A 301 -23.11 1.30 -2.34
C SER A 301 -23.28 0.39 -3.54
N LYS A 302 -24.52 0.17 -4.03
CA LYS A 302 -24.74 -0.62 -5.25
C LYS A 302 -24.09 0.01 -6.47
N ASN A 303 -24.18 1.33 -6.62
CA ASN A 303 -23.55 2.03 -7.73
C ASN A 303 -22.04 1.96 -7.63
N TYR A 304 -21.48 2.13 -6.44
CA TYR A 304 -20.04 1.98 -6.19
C TYR A 304 -19.54 0.56 -6.50
N ILE A 305 -20.27 -0.47 -6.08
CA ILE A 305 -19.97 -1.87 -6.39
C ILE A 305 -20.00 -2.09 -7.90
N ARG A 306 -21.01 -1.60 -8.61
CA ARG A 306 -21.10 -1.73 -10.08
C ARG A 306 -19.93 -1.06 -10.78
N LEU A 307 -19.61 0.17 -10.41
CA LEU A 307 -18.49 0.92 -11.00
C LEU A 307 -17.18 0.16 -10.89
N TYR A 308 -16.79 -0.22 -9.68
CA TYR A 308 -15.51 -0.90 -9.46
C TYR A 308 -15.49 -2.30 -10.09
N SER A 309 -16.61 -2.99 -10.13
CA SER A 309 -16.75 -4.29 -10.80
C SER A 309 -16.57 -4.17 -12.33
N CYS A 310 -17.21 -3.18 -12.96
CA CYS A 310 -17.04 -2.94 -14.40
C CYS A 310 -15.59 -2.60 -14.75
N LEU A 311 -14.92 -1.76 -13.93
CA LEU A 311 -13.51 -1.43 -14.09
C LEU A 311 -12.63 -2.68 -13.96
N SER A 312 -12.87 -3.53 -12.95
CA SER A 312 -12.11 -4.76 -12.73
C SER A 312 -12.30 -5.78 -13.86
N ILE A 313 -13.55 -5.98 -14.32
CA ILE A 313 -13.86 -6.87 -15.44
C ILE A 313 -13.20 -6.35 -16.71
N GLY A 314 -13.35 -5.06 -17.04
CA GLY A 314 -12.73 -4.44 -18.20
C GLY A 314 -11.21 -4.57 -18.16
N PHE A 315 -10.59 -4.34 -17.01
CA PHE A 315 -9.15 -4.50 -16.83
C PHE A 315 -8.69 -5.94 -17.11
N ILE A 316 -9.36 -6.96 -16.55
CA ILE A 316 -9.04 -8.37 -16.81
C ILE A 316 -9.10 -8.67 -18.30
N LEU A 317 -10.17 -8.26 -18.99
CA LEU A 317 -10.39 -8.59 -20.40
C LEU A 317 -9.36 -7.93 -21.34
N LEU A 318 -8.87 -6.74 -21.00
CA LEU A 318 -7.87 -5.98 -21.78
C LEU A 318 -6.42 -6.32 -21.43
N THR A 319 -6.21 -7.00 -20.32
CA THR A 319 -4.87 -7.28 -19.76
C THR A 319 -3.90 -7.95 -20.76
N PRO A 320 -4.24 -8.98 -21.56
CA PRO A 320 -3.24 -9.67 -22.36
C PRO A 320 -2.48 -8.75 -23.32
N GLU A 321 -3.18 -7.87 -24.02
CA GLU A 321 -2.56 -6.94 -24.97
C GLU A 321 -1.82 -5.81 -24.26
N VAL A 322 -2.45 -5.23 -23.23
CA VAL A 322 -1.85 -4.12 -22.47
C VAL A 322 -0.59 -4.59 -21.73
N TYR A 323 -0.61 -5.79 -21.16
CA TYR A 323 0.56 -6.35 -20.48
C TYR A 323 1.70 -6.70 -21.44
N ARG A 324 1.42 -7.18 -22.65
CA ARG A 324 2.44 -7.40 -23.69
C ARG A 324 3.15 -6.11 -24.12
N ILE A 325 2.43 -4.98 -24.13
CA ILE A 325 3.04 -3.67 -24.39
C ILE A 325 3.86 -3.21 -23.16
N PHE A 326 3.35 -3.45 -21.97
CA PHE A 326 3.96 -3.04 -20.71
C PHE A 326 5.23 -3.82 -20.39
N ALA A 327 5.22 -5.15 -20.54
CA ALA A 327 6.29 -6.07 -20.18
C ALA A 327 7.04 -6.60 -21.39
N SER A 328 8.36 -6.83 -21.25
CA SER A 328 9.12 -7.58 -22.24
C SER A 328 8.76 -9.07 -22.22
N GLU A 329 9.08 -9.78 -23.31
CA GLU A 329 8.70 -11.18 -23.54
C GLU A 329 9.06 -12.12 -22.37
N GLN A 330 10.21 -11.90 -21.74
CA GLN A 330 10.69 -12.67 -20.59
C GLN A 330 9.73 -12.68 -19.38
N TYR A 331 8.77 -11.74 -19.32
CA TYR A 331 7.80 -11.61 -18.23
C TYR A 331 6.38 -12.07 -18.61
N TRP A 332 6.13 -12.43 -19.89
CA TRP A 332 4.76 -12.70 -20.37
C TRP A 332 4.09 -13.87 -19.65
N GLU A 333 4.87 -14.83 -19.17
CA GLU A 333 4.36 -15.93 -18.35
C GLU A 333 3.61 -15.44 -17.12
N GLY A 334 4.09 -14.33 -16.53
CA GLY A 334 3.44 -13.68 -15.38
C GLY A 334 2.04 -13.13 -15.68
N ALA A 335 1.64 -12.98 -16.94
CA ALA A 335 0.29 -12.56 -17.28
C ALA A 335 -0.78 -13.47 -16.67
N SER A 336 -0.45 -14.75 -16.48
CA SER A 336 -1.36 -15.76 -15.91
C SER A 336 -1.84 -15.44 -14.49
N ILE A 337 -1.09 -14.69 -13.69
CA ILE A 337 -1.50 -14.35 -12.34
C ILE A 337 -2.36 -13.07 -12.26
N ILE A 338 -2.36 -12.22 -13.29
CA ILE A 338 -2.99 -10.89 -13.22
C ILE A 338 -4.48 -10.94 -12.87
N PRO A 339 -5.31 -11.80 -13.50
CA PRO A 339 -6.72 -11.91 -13.12
C PRO A 339 -6.93 -12.32 -11.66
N ILE A 340 -6.03 -13.17 -11.14
CA ILE A 340 -6.08 -13.64 -9.75
C ILE A 340 -5.76 -12.48 -8.80
N VAL A 341 -4.74 -11.68 -9.10
CA VAL A 341 -4.38 -10.50 -8.31
C VAL A 341 -5.50 -9.45 -8.35
N VAL A 342 -6.16 -9.25 -9.50
CA VAL A 342 -7.33 -8.35 -9.59
C VAL A 342 -8.48 -8.86 -8.71
N LEU A 343 -8.70 -10.17 -8.62
CA LEU A 343 -9.69 -10.74 -7.71
C LEU A 343 -9.31 -10.50 -6.25
N SER A 344 -8.01 -10.54 -5.93
CA SER A 344 -7.48 -10.16 -4.61
C SER A 344 -7.77 -8.71 -4.28
N SER A 345 -7.51 -7.79 -5.20
CA SER A 345 -7.85 -6.36 -5.06
C SER A 345 -9.35 -6.15 -4.89
N TYR A 346 -10.17 -6.94 -5.59
CA TYR A 346 -11.62 -6.90 -5.41
C TYR A 346 -12.05 -7.38 -4.02
N ALA A 347 -11.38 -8.38 -3.46
CA ALA A 347 -11.66 -8.81 -2.08
C ALA A 347 -11.31 -7.71 -1.06
N ILE A 348 -10.21 -6.97 -1.25
CA ILE A 348 -9.87 -5.78 -0.44
C ILE A 348 -10.96 -4.70 -0.55
N PHE A 349 -11.46 -4.45 -1.76
CA PHE A 349 -12.59 -3.53 -1.97
C PHE A 349 -13.83 -3.96 -1.17
N VAL A 350 -14.17 -5.25 -1.19
CA VAL A 350 -15.32 -5.77 -0.40
C VAL A 350 -15.08 -5.68 1.10
N TYR A 351 -13.85 -5.96 1.56
CA TYR A 351 -13.45 -5.81 2.95
C TYR A 351 -13.69 -4.40 3.50
N ALA A 352 -13.42 -3.37 2.68
CA ALA A 352 -13.52 -1.98 3.11
C ALA A 352 -14.93 -1.59 3.60
N PHE A 353 -15.98 -2.20 3.05
CA PHE A 353 -17.35 -1.94 3.50
C PHE A 353 -17.59 -2.38 4.96
N ALA A 354 -16.94 -3.45 5.40
CA ALA A 354 -16.99 -3.90 6.78
C ALA A 354 -16.08 -3.07 7.68
N ALA A 355 -14.84 -2.83 7.25
CA ALA A 355 -13.86 -2.06 7.99
C ALA A 355 -14.33 -0.63 8.28
N ASN A 356 -15.03 0.00 7.34
CA ASN A 356 -15.58 1.35 7.54
C ASN A 356 -16.54 1.44 8.73
N TYR A 357 -17.35 0.39 9.00
CA TYR A 357 -18.14 0.34 10.22
C TYR A 357 -17.27 0.24 11.48
N GLU A 358 -16.23 -0.60 11.46
CA GLU A 358 -15.32 -0.75 12.59
C GLU A 358 -14.62 0.57 12.92
N PHE A 359 -14.16 1.32 11.91
CA PHE A 359 -13.62 2.66 12.08
C PHE A 359 -14.66 3.67 12.60
N CYS A 360 -15.88 3.65 12.07
CA CYS A 360 -16.96 4.52 12.50
C CYS A 360 -17.28 4.34 14.00
N TYR A 361 -17.27 3.09 14.47
CA TYR A 361 -17.52 2.73 15.87
C TYR A 361 -16.24 2.69 16.72
N LYS A 362 -15.09 3.16 16.18
CA LYS A 362 -13.78 3.25 16.86
C LYS A 362 -13.27 1.89 17.38
N ARG A 363 -13.59 0.81 16.70
CA ARG A 363 -13.17 -0.55 17.05
C ARG A 363 -11.92 -0.99 16.28
N THR A 364 -10.87 -0.18 16.42
CA THR A 364 -9.55 -0.46 15.81
C THR A 364 -8.88 -1.73 16.31
N ASP A 365 -9.29 -2.23 17.48
CA ASP A 365 -8.95 -3.56 18.00
C ASP A 365 -9.41 -4.69 17.06
N MET A 366 -10.63 -4.61 16.55
CA MET A 366 -11.16 -5.58 15.58
C MET A 366 -10.40 -5.52 14.25
N VAL A 367 -10.08 -4.30 13.79
CA VAL A 367 -9.27 -4.10 12.58
C VAL A 367 -7.90 -4.78 12.73
N ALA A 368 -7.23 -4.60 13.86
CA ALA A 368 -5.94 -5.21 14.11
C ALA A 368 -6.01 -6.74 14.17
N ILE A 369 -6.98 -7.31 14.90
CA ILE A 369 -7.16 -8.76 15.03
C ILE A 369 -7.45 -9.39 13.66
N GLY A 370 -8.37 -8.84 12.89
CA GLY A 370 -8.72 -9.36 11.57
C GLY A 370 -7.52 -9.35 10.61
N SER A 371 -6.73 -8.27 10.62
CA SER A 371 -5.52 -8.16 9.80
C SER A 371 -4.45 -9.19 10.19
N VAL A 372 -4.26 -9.46 11.50
CA VAL A 372 -3.32 -10.49 11.98
C VAL A 372 -3.77 -11.88 11.54
N ILE A 373 -5.07 -12.21 11.67
CA ILE A 373 -5.61 -13.50 11.20
C ILE A 373 -5.35 -13.67 9.70
N ALA A 374 -5.62 -12.65 8.88
CA ALA A 374 -5.36 -12.70 7.45
C ALA A 374 -3.86 -12.86 7.13
N GLY A 375 -2.98 -12.16 7.86
CA GLY A 375 -1.54 -12.26 7.69
C GLY A 375 -1.00 -13.67 8.01
N ILE A 376 -1.44 -14.27 9.09
CA ILE A 376 -1.07 -15.66 9.45
C ILE A 376 -1.61 -16.63 8.38
N THR A 377 -2.86 -16.46 7.96
CA THR A 377 -3.47 -17.28 6.91
C THR A 377 -2.68 -17.17 5.60
N ASN A 378 -2.25 -15.94 5.23
CA ASN A 378 -1.45 -15.71 4.03
C ASN A 378 -0.12 -16.47 4.07
N ILE A 379 0.63 -16.40 5.18
CA ILE A 379 1.90 -17.13 5.33
C ILE A 379 1.68 -18.64 5.19
N VAL A 380 0.70 -19.19 5.89
CA VAL A 380 0.41 -20.64 5.86
C VAL A 380 0.00 -21.09 4.46
N LEU A 381 -0.90 -20.37 3.82
CA LEU A 381 -1.34 -20.68 2.46
C LEU A 381 -0.22 -20.52 1.43
N ASN A 382 0.63 -19.49 1.55
CA ASN A 382 1.80 -19.33 0.70
C ASN A 382 2.74 -20.53 0.81
N PHE A 383 3.05 -20.96 2.03
CA PHE A 383 3.92 -22.12 2.24
C PHE A 383 3.39 -23.38 1.55
N ILE A 384 2.08 -23.64 1.64
CA ILE A 384 1.44 -24.81 1.02
C ILE A 384 1.33 -24.63 -0.51
N LEU A 385 0.78 -23.50 -0.96
CA LEU A 385 0.42 -23.35 -2.36
C LEU A 385 1.60 -23.01 -3.26
N ILE A 386 2.65 -22.33 -2.77
CA ILE A 386 3.89 -22.14 -3.53
C ILE A 386 4.56 -23.49 -3.79
N THR A 387 4.58 -24.39 -2.82
CA THR A 387 5.14 -25.74 -3.01
C THR A 387 4.38 -26.55 -4.08
N LEU A 388 3.05 -26.35 -4.18
CA LEU A 388 2.21 -27.10 -5.11
C LEU A 388 2.10 -26.47 -6.51
N LEU A 389 2.06 -25.14 -6.60
CA LEU A 389 1.66 -24.39 -7.79
C LEU A 389 2.68 -23.32 -8.19
N GLY A 390 3.85 -23.29 -7.56
CA GLY A 390 4.84 -22.25 -7.81
C GLY A 390 4.32 -20.85 -7.45
N TYR A 391 4.77 -19.83 -8.16
CA TYR A 391 4.36 -18.44 -7.91
C TYR A 391 2.86 -18.18 -8.18
N LEU A 392 2.19 -19.02 -8.97
CA LEU A 392 0.72 -18.99 -9.13
C LEU A 392 0.04 -19.28 -7.77
N GLY A 393 0.61 -20.22 -7.00
CA GLY A 393 0.16 -20.52 -5.66
C GLY A 393 0.21 -19.32 -4.71
N ALA A 394 1.21 -18.45 -4.84
CA ALA A 394 1.30 -17.21 -4.06
C ALA A 394 0.15 -16.24 -4.36
N ALA A 395 -0.20 -16.07 -5.64
CA ALA A 395 -1.34 -15.23 -6.01
C ALA A 395 -2.67 -15.79 -5.46
N ILE A 396 -2.86 -17.11 -5.52
CA ILE A 396 -4.06 -17.77 -4.97
C ILE A 396 -4.08 -17.64 -3.44
N ALA A 397 -2.95 -17.84 -2.76
CA ALA A 397 -2.85 -17.66 -1.32
C ALA A 397 -3.29 -16.26 -0.88
N THR A 398 -2.90 -15.24 -1.64
CA THR A 398 -3.27 -13.85 -1.37
C THR A 398 -4.79 -13.62 -1.53
N VAL A 399 -5.41 -14.19 -2.58
CA VAL A 399 -6.88 -14.13 -2.75
C VAL A 399 -7.58 -14.81 -1.56
N LEU A 400 -7.16 -16.03 -1.21
CA LEU A 400 -7.81 -16.77 -0.13
C LEU A 400 -7.65 -16.08 1.22
N SER A 401 -6.50 -15.53 1.53
CA SER A 401 -6.28 -14.77 2.76
C SER A 401 -7.12 -13.48 2.80
N ASN A 402 -7.30 -12.80 1.66
CA ASN A 402 -8.18 -11.64 1.56
C ASN A 402 -9.66 -12.02 1.66
N ILE A 403 -10.06 -13.21 1.21
CA ILE A 403 -11.42 -13.73 1.45
C ILE A 403 -11.62 -13.99 2.95
N VAL A 404 -10.64 -14.55 3.64
CA VAL A 404 -10.68 -14.71 5.11
C VAL A 404 -10.81 -13.34 5.79
N LEU A 405 -10.05 -12.34 5.34
CA LEU A 405 -10.16 -10.96 5.81
C LEU A 405 -11.59 -10.43 5.67
N VAL A 406 -12.22 -10.57 4.49
CA VAL A 406 -13.62 -10.18 4.23
C VAL A 406 -14.57 -10.88 5.20
N ILE A 407 -14.41 -12.19 5.40
CA ILE A 407 -15.31 -12.97 6.28
C ILE A 407 -15.20 -12.49 7.72
N VAL A 408 -13.97 -12.40 8.25
CA VAL A 408 -13.71 -12.00 9.64
C VAL A 408 -14.29 -10.60 9.93
N HIS A 409 -13.96 -9.62 9.09
CA HIS A 409 -14.46 -8.25 9.28
C HIS A 409 -15.97 -8.12 9.05
N THR A 410 -16.55 -8.88 8.11
CA THR A 410 -18.00 -8.93 7.95
C THR A 410 -18.69 -9.47 9.21
N CYS A 411 -18.13 -10.50 9.83
CA CYS A 411 -18.65 -11.04 11.10
C CYS A 411 -18.53 -10.02 12.23
N PHE A 412 -17.40 -9.32 12.35
CA PHE A 412 -17.21 -8.28 13.35
C PHE A 412 -18.15 -7.10 13.14
N ALA A 413 -18.26 -6.59 11.92
CA ALA A 413 -19.14 -5.48 11.60
C ALA A 413 -20.62 -5.80 11.82
N LYS A 414 -21.08 -6.99 11.39
CA LYS A 414 -22.47 -7.45 11.66
C LYS A 414 -22.77 -7.51 13.15
N LYS A 415 -21.84 -8.05 13.95
CA LYS A 415 -22.00 -8.12 15.40
C LYS A 415 -22.05 -6.74 16.05
N LEU A 416 -21.31 -5.78 15.46
CA LEU A 416 -21.20 -4.42 15.96
C LEU A 416 -22.46 -3.59 15.67
N VAL A 417 -22.99 -3.65 14.43
CA VAL A 417 -24.10 -2.78 13.97
C VAL A 417 -25.47 -3.45 14.00
N LYS A 418 -25.52 -4.77 14.17
CA LYS A 418 -26.77 -5.56 14.25
C LYS A 418 -27.72 -5.24 13.08
N ASP A 419 -28.92 -4.75 13.38
CA ASP A 419 -30.00 -4.48 12.42
C ASP A 419 -29.66 -3.34 11.42
N LYS A 420 -28.63 -2.54 11.70
CA LYS A 420 -28.16 -1.46 10.80
C LYS A 420 -27.19 -1.94 9.73
N TRP A 421 -26.94 -3.25 9.61
CA TRP A 421 -26.12 -3.81 8.56
C TRP A 421 -26.86 -3.80 7.21
N VAL A 422 -26.39 -3.00 6.26
CA VAL A 422 -27.09 -2.80 4.97
C VAL A 422 -26.61 -3.74 3.86
N TYR A 423 -25.47 -4.41 4.03
CA TYR A 423 -24.88 -5.23 3.00
C TYR A 423 -25.30 -6.69 3.08
N ASN A 424 -25.63 -7.27 1.93
CA ASN A 424 -25.89 -8.69 1.80
C ASN A 424 -25.15 -9.31 0.62
N VAL A 425 -24.97 -10.60 0.61
CA VAL A 425 -24.25 -11.33 -0.46
C VAL A 425 -24.86 -11.07 -1.83
N ARG A 426 -26.18 -10.87 -1.93
CA ARG A 426 -26.86 -10.60 -3.20
C ARG A 426 -26.42 -9.29 -3.88
N MET A 427 -25.86 -8.35 -3.11
CA MET A 427 -25.32 -7.10 -3.68
C MET A 427 -24.00 -7.33 -4.44
N PHE A 428 -23.17 -8.27 -3.98
CA PHE A 428 -21.87 -8.57 -4.56
C PHE A 428 -21.91 -9.73 -5.54
N ALA A 429 -22.90 -10.62 -5.45
CA ALA A 429 -22.98 -11.84 -6.27
C ALA A 429 -22.92 -11.57 -7.79
N PRO A 430 -23.65 -10.59 -8.37
CA PRO A 430 -23.56 -10.31 -9.81
C PRO A 430 -22.14 -9.87 -10.22
N ALA A 431 -21.45 -9.11 -9.38
CA ALA A 431 -20.11 -8.66 -9.60
C ALA A 431 -19.10 -9.82 -9.57
N VAL A 432 -19.19 -10.69 -8.57
CA VAL A 432 -18.34 -11.87 -8.44
C VAL A 432 -18.54 -12.83 -9.63
N ILE A 433 -19.79 -13.06 -10.03
CA ILE A 433 -20.10 -13.85 -11.22
C ILE A 433 -19.49 -13.23 -12.48
N GLY A 434 -19.62 -11.90 -12.64
CA GLY A 434 -19.02 -11.17 -13.76
C GLY A 434 -17.49 -11.28 -13.79
N LEU A 435 -16.83 -11.20 -12.64
CA LEU A 435 -15.38 -11.40 -12.52
C LEU A 435 -14.96 -12.83 -12.88
N ILE A 436 -15.71 -13.83 -12.41
CA ILE A 436 -15.45 -15.25 -12.76
C ILE A 436 -15.61 -15.44 -14.26
N ILE A 437 -16.67 -14.90 -14.87
CA ILE A 437 -16.87 -14.96 -16.34
C ILE A 437 -15.71 -14.28 -17.06
N ALA A 438 -15.26 -13.09 -16.59
CA ALA A 438 -14.11 -12.41 -17.17
C ALA A 438 -12.83 -13.25 -17.09
N MET A 439 -12.60 -13.95 -15.98
CA MET A 439 -11.46 -14.87 -15.83
C MET A 439 -11.58 -16.07 -16.79
N VAL A 440 -12.76 -16.66 -16.93
CA VAL A 440 -13.00 -17.75 -17.89
C VAL A 440 -12.75 -17.26 -19.32
N LEU A 441 -13.22 -16.08 -19.68
CA LEU A 441 -12.95 -15.47 -20.99
C LEU A 441 -11.46 -15.16 -21.18
N TYR A 442 -10.78 -14.69 -20.14
CA TYR A 442 -9.35 -14.42 -20.17
C TYR A 442 -8.53 -15.67 -20.50
N TYR A 443 -8.72 -16.76 -19.75
CA TYR A 443 -7.95 -17.99 -19.95
C TYR A 443 -8.41 -18.81 -21.16
N GLY A 444 -9.71 -18.87 -21.44
CA GLY A 444 -10.29 -19.65 -22.52
C GLY A 444 -10.12 -19.02 -23.90
N PHE A 445 -10.03 -17.70 -23.97
CA PHE A 445 -9.90 -16.94 -25.23
C PHE A 445 -8.67 -16.02 -25.22
N TYR A 446 -7.58 -16.49 -24.60
CA TYR A 446 -6.36 -15.68 -24.41
C TYR A 446 -5.81 -15.12 -25.73
N ASP A 447 -5.82 -15.89 -26.79
CA ASP A 447 -5.31 -15.49 -28.11
C ASP A 447 -6.38 -14.87 -29.04
N ILE A 448 -7.64 -14.85 -28.60
CA ILE A 448 -8.76 -14.32 -29.37
C ILE A 448 -9.16 -12.93 -28.84
N TRP A 449 -8.36 -11.93 -29.16
CA TRP A 449 -8.51 -10.58 -28.64
C TRP A 449 -9.88 -9.95 -28.90
N PHE A 450 -10.49 -10.15 -30.09
CA PHE A 450 -11.74 -9.50 -30.48
C PHE A 450 -12.95 -9.92 -29.62
N ILE A 451 -12.99 -11.16 -29.10
CA ILE A 451 -14.04 -11.62 -28.18
C ILE A 451 -13.90 -10.86 -26.85
N ARG A 452 -12.68 -10.83 -26.30
CA ARG A 452 -12.42 -10.16 -25.01
C ARG A 452 -12.65 -8.65 -25.09
N TRP A 453 -12.18 -8.00 -26.16
CA TRP A 453 -12.41 -6.58 -26.38
C TRP A 453 -13.88 -6.25 -26.63
N GLY A 454 -14.61 -7.09 -27.38
CA GLY A 454 -16.06 -6.97 -27.56
C GLY A 454 -16.80 -7.00 -26.21
N CYS A 455 -16.47 -7.96 -25.34
CA CYS A 455 -17.03 -8.02 -23.99
C CYS A 455 -16.61 -6.80 -23.13
N ALA A 456 -15.37 -6.35 -23.21
CA ALA A 456 -14.91 -5.17 -22.49
C ALA A 456 -15.65 -3.90 -22.93
N ILE A 457 -15.91 -3.71 -24.22
CA ILE A 457 -16.71 -2.59 -24.76
C ILE A 457 -18.13 -2.65 -24.23
N ILE A 458 -18.78 -3.83 -24.24
CA ILE A 458 -20.14 -4.00 -23.70
C ILE A 458 -20.19 -3.59 -22.22
N VAL A 459 -19.23 -4.05 -21.42
CA VAL A 459 -19.13 -3.68 -19.99
C VAL A 459 -18.88 -2.18 -19.82
N GLY A 460 -18.03 -1.57 -20.66
CA GLY A 460 -17.77 -0.13 -20.65
C GLY A 460 -19.02 0.69 -21.00
N VAL A 461 -19.76 0.30 -22.05
CA VAL A 461 -21.03 0.94 -22.43
C VAL A 461 -22.06 0.82 -21.32
N TYR A 462 -22.18 -0.37 -20.72
CA TYR A 462 -23.06 -0.57 -19.57
C TYR A 462 -22.69 0.34 -18.38
N MET A 463 -21.39 0.49 -18.08
CA MET A 463 -20.90 1.37 -17.01
C MET A 463 -21.28 2.84 -17.30
N ILE A 464 -21.01 3.33 -18.51
CA ILE A 464 -21.34 4.72 -18.90
C ILE A 464 -22.85 4.94 -18.84
N TRP A 465 -23.64 4.01 -19.36
CA TRP A 465 -25.10 4.09 -19.33
C TRP A 465 -25.63 4.13 -17.88
N ASN A 466 -25.06 3.33 -16.99
CA ASN A 466 -25.45 3.32 -15.56
C ASN A 466 -25.15 4.67 -14.89
N ILE A 467 -23.95 5.24 -15.12
CA ILE A 467 -23.59 6.57 -14.59
C ILE A 467 -24.54 7.66 -15.12
N TYR A 468 -24.85 7.61 -16.42
CA TYR A 468 -25.78 8.55 -17.03
C TYR A 468 -27.19 8.46 -16.45
N LYS A 469 -27.71 7.24 -16.25
CA LYS A 469 -29.02 6.96 -15.69
C LYS A 469 -29.13 7.41 -14.22
N GLU A 470 -28.17 7.07 -13.41
CA GLU A 470 -28.16 7.37 -11.96
C GLU A 470 -27.76 8.84 -11.69
N LYS A 471 -27.20 9.54 -12.69
CA LYS A 471 -26.65 10.92 -12.60
C LYS A 471 -25.63 11.09 -11.46
N THR A 472 -25.00 10.03 -11.07
CA THR A 472 -23.96 9.98 -10.02
C THR A 472 -22.96 8.89 -10.32
N ILE A 473 -21.75 9.06 -9.79
CA ILE A 473 -20.69 8.02 -9.84
C ILE A 473 -20.95 6.98 -8.75
N PHE A 474 -21.48 7.43 -7.60
CA PHE A 474 -21.85 6.58 -6.46
C PHE A 474 -23.34 6.52 -6.27
#